data_d03dbbc5f8a8f8de0edc658d390a9cc2
#
_entry.id   d03dbbc5f8a8f8de0edc658d390a9cc2
#
_cell.length_a   1.000
_cell.length_b   1.000
_cell.length_c   1.000
_cell.angle_alpha   90.00
_cell.angle_beta   90.00
_cell.angle_gamma   90.00
#
_symmetry.space_group_name_H-M   'P 1'
#
loop_
_entity.id
_entity.type
_entity.pdbx_description
1 polymer ?
#
loop_
_entity_poly.entity_id
_entity_poly.type
_entity_poly.pdbx_seq_one_letter_code
_entity_poly.pdbx_strand_id
1 'polypeptide(L)'
;MARSLKEHERRLAIHPRHLGRIPEDLRGRVYLERGYGEQFGLSDDELAGAVAGFGSRDQLVEECDVILQPKPLLSDIAALRVGQVLWGWPHCVQDEELTQLAIDKQLTLMAFEAMNHWNRDGSFSLHVFHKNNELAGYCSVLHAMQIAGSTGDYGRRLRAVVIGFGATARGAVTALAALGVHDVDVLTHREVAAVASPIHSARIIHFDSDESAARVSHAVTEQGRVRVARFLAEHDIIVNCVLQDTDAPLMFMTDDDLAEMTPGTVVVDVSCDEGMGFSWARPTSFTDPTFVVGDNVLHYGVDHSPSYLWNSATWENSEALLPFLRTVLGGSSAWDADPTIRRAIEIRGGVIQNPAILSFQGRSPLHPHGPVAT
;
A
#
# COMPACT_ATOMS: atom_id res chain seq x y z
N MET A 1 -5.51 8.41 18.86
CA MET A 1 -5.00 7.35 17.97
C MET A 1 -5.86 6.12 18.16
N ALA A 2 -6.42 5.60 17.07
CA ALA A 2 -7.34 4.47 17.06
C ALA A 2 -6.75 3.25 16.35
N ARG A 3 -7.18 2.06 16.73
CA ARG A 3 -6.85 0.81 16.05
C ARG A 3 -7.71 0.65 14.80
N SER A 4 -7.27 -0.10 13.81
CA SER A 4 -8.15 -0.47 12.70
C SER A 4 -9.14 -1.57 13.12
N LEU A 5 -10.35 -1.54 12.57
CA LEU A 5 -11.34 -2.61 12.70
C LEU A 5 -11.35 -3.54 11.47
N LYS A 6 -10.47 -3.28 10.48
CA LYS A 6 -10.34 -4.14 9.31
C LYS A 6 -9.87 -5.53 9.74
N GLU A 7 -10.41 -6.55 9.10
CA GLU A 7 -10.07 -7.94 9.34
C GLU A 7 -8.54 -8.15 9.34
N HIS A 8 -8.02 -8.79 10.37
CA HIS A 8 -6.59 -9.07 10.56
C HIS A 8 -5.64 -7.86 10.49
N GLU A 9 -6.14 -6.62 10.47
CA GLU A 9 -5.29 -5.43 10.55
C GLU A 9 -4.85 -5.21 12.00
N ARG A 10 -3.60 -5.52 12.27
CA ARG A 10 -2.99 -5.41 13.59
C ARG A 10 -1.98 -4.28 13.71
N ARG A 11 -1.67 -3.61 12.60
CA ARG A 11 -0.72 -2.49 12.63
C ARG A 11 -1.34 -1.32 13.40
N LEU A 12 -0.49 -0.66 14.16
CA LEU A 12 -0.80 0.63 14.78
C LEU A 12 -0.09 1.75 14.00
N ALA A 13 -0.57 2.96 14.16
CA ALA A 13 0.10 4.14 13.60
C ALA A 13 1.43 4.41 14.31
N ILE A 14 1.41 4.44 15.64
CA ILE A 14 2.60 4.62 16.48
C ILE A 14 2.82 3.38 17.34
N HIS A 15 4.03 2.83 17.27
CA HIS A 15 4.40 1.68 18.09
C HIS A 15 4.38 2.08 19.59
N PRO A 16 3.77 1.28 20.48
CA PRO A 16 3.62 1.65 21.89
C PRO A 16 4.95 2.00 22.57
N ARG A 17 6.04 1.32 22.24
CA ARG A 17 7.39 1.65 22.77
C ARG A 17 7.96 2.97 22.23
N HIS A 18 7.38 3.54 21.18
CA HIS A 18 7.79 4.83 20.61
C HIS A 18 6.99 6.00 21.16
N LEU A 19 5.96 5.79 21.96
CA LEU A 19 5.16 6.87 22.54
C LEU A 19 6.03 7.83 23.38
N GLY A 20 7.05 7.31 24.07
CA GLY A 20 8.03 8.14 24.78
C GLY A 20 8.88 9.05 23.89
N ARG A 21 8.90 8.85 22.56
CA ARG A 21 9.58 9.71 21.58
C ARG A 21 8.71 10.87 21.10
N ILE A 22 7.42 10.87 21.43
CA ILE A 22 6.54 12.02 21.18
C ILE A 22 7.09 13.21 22.00
N PRO A 23 7.31 14.38 21.35
CA PRO A 23 7.77 15.58 22.05
C PRO A 23 6.89 15.89 23.25
N GLU A 24 7.51 16.24 24.38
CA GLU A 24 6.83 16.40 25.66
C GLU A 24 5.66 17.41 25.60
N ASP A 25 5.86 18.52 24.88
CA ASP A 25 4.84 19.54 24.65
C ASP A 25 3.63 19.07 23.83
N LEU A 26 3.74 17.92 23.15
CA LEU A 26 2.64 17.31 22.38
C LEU A 26 1.91 16.19 23.12
N ARG A 27 2.54 15.57 24.14
CA ARG A 27 1.96 14.42 24.85
C ARG A 27 0.59 14.73 25.46
N GLY A 28 0.41 15.94 26.00
CA GLY A 28 -0.85 16.43 26.56
C GLY A 28 -1.99 16.60 25.53
N ARG A 29 -1.72 16.36 24.25
CA ARG A 29 -2.69 16.43 23.14
C ARG A 29 -2.95 15.07 22.47
N VAL A 30 -2.31 14.01 22.96
CA VAL A 30 -2.39 12.66 22.35
C VAL A 30 -3.20 11.74 23.24
N TYR A 31 -4.29 11.24 22.73
CA TYR A 31 -5.15 10.27 23.37
C TYR A 31 -5.09 8.94 22.61
N LEU A 32 -5.15 7.83 23.33
CA LEU A 32 -5.15 6.49 22.78
C LEU A 32 -6.50 5.80 23.00
N GLU A 33 -6.89 4.97 22.06
CA GLU A 33 -7.98 4.02 22.28
C GLU A 33 -7.58 3.04 23.39
N ARG A 34 -8.49 2.72 24.31
CA ARG A 34 -8.22 1.77 25.40
C ARG A 34 -7.74 0.44 24.83
N GLY A 35 -6.74 -0.15 25.46
CA GLY A 35 -6.10 -1.37 24.99
C GLY A 35 -5.19 -1.18 23.78
N TYR A 36 -4.75 0.05 23.48
CA TYR A 36 -3.87 0.34 22.33
C TYR A 36 -2.60 -0.52 22.31
N GLY A 37 -2.00 -0.77 23.49
CA GLY A 37 -0.76 -1.53 23.64
C GLY A 37 -0.94 -3.04 23.85
N GLU A 38 -2.15 -3.54 24.06
CA GLU A 38 -2.41 -4.91 24.52
C GLU A 38 -1.76 -5.99 23.66
N GLN A 39 -1.86 -5.89 22.32
CA GLN A 39 -1.24 -6.87 21.42
C GLN A 39 0.30 -6.85 21.46
N PHE A 40 0.90 -5.82 22.07
CA PHE A 40 2.35 -5.71 22.31
C PHE A 40 2.73 -6.09 23.75
N GLY A 41 1.76 -6.57 24.53
CA GLY A 41 1.95 -6.92 25.94
C GLY A 41 2.10 -5.73 26.87
N LEU A 42 1.59 -4.56 26.50
CA LEU A 42 1.65 -3.32 27.31
C LEU A 42 0.23 -2.87 27.67
N SER A 43 0.01 -2.66 28.97
CA SER A 43 -1.25 -2.14 29.51
C SER A 43 -1.37 -0.63 29.32
N ASP A 44 -2.58 -0.09 29.42
CA ASP A 44 -2.82 1.35 29.41
C ASP A 44 -2.07 2.06 30.54
N ASP A 45 -1.96 1.45 31.74
CA ASP A 45 -1.24 2.01 32.87
C ASP A 45 0.27 2.19 32.60
N GLU A 46 0.88 1.22 31.88
CA GLU A 46 2.30 1.33 31.48
C GLU A 46 2.54 2.44 30.44
N LEU A 47 1.53 2.79 29.68
CA LEU A 47 1.60 3.82 28.64
C LEU A 47 1.16 5.21 29.13
N ALA A 48 0.51 5.32 30.28
CA ALA A 48 -0.14 6.54 30.77
C ALA A 48 0.81 7.75 30.89
N GLY A 49 2.10 7.53 31.19
CA GLY A 49 3.09 8.60 31.29
C GLY A 49 3.51 9.24 29.96
N ALA A 50 3.14 8.65 28.82
CA ALA A 50 3.57 9.08 27.49
C ALA A 50 2.48 9.83 26.69
N VAL A 51 1.25 9.88 27.19
CA VAL A 51 0.07 10.44 26.48
C VAL A 51 -0.83 11.19 27.47
N ALA A 52 -1.82 11.94 26.94
CA ALA A 52 -2.79 12.68 27.76
C ALA A 52 -3.80 11.77 28.45
N GLY A 53 -4.13 10.62 27.85
CA GLY A 53 -5.10 9.69 28.41
C GLY A 53 -5.61 8.65 27.41
N PHE A 54 -6.62 7.90 27.85
CA PHE A 54 -7.25 6.81 27.12
C PHE A 54 -8.76 7.01 27.08
N GLY A 55 -9.36 6.71 25.93
CA GLY A 55 -10.82 6.77 25.73
C GLY A 55 -11.33 5.55 24.97
N SER A 56 -12.65 5.34 25.00
CA SER A 56 -13.28 4.47 24.02
C SER A 56 -13.17 5.10 22.62
N ARG A 57 -13.39 4.33 21.57
CA ARG A 57 -13.41 4.84 20.21
C ARG A 57 -14.38 6.01 20.05
N ASP A 58 -15.61 5.87 20.57
CA ASP A 58 -16.64 6.90 20.49
C ASP A 58 -16.21 8.19 21.21
N GLN A 59 -15.59 8.07 22.39
CA GLN A 59 -15.01 9.21 23.11
C GLN A 59 -13.92 9.91 22.30
N LEU A 60 -13.03 9.15 21.67
CA LEU A 60 -11.98 9.74 20.82
C LEU A 60 -12.57 10.47 19.61
N VAL A 61 -13.57 9.89 18.96
CA VAL A 61 -14.28 10.54 17.85
C VAL A 61 -15.01 11.79 18.30
N GLU A 62 -15.64 11.78 19.49
CA GLU A 62 -16.38 12.92 20.02
C GLU A 62 -15.46 14.07 20.45
N GLU A 63 -14.29 13.78 21.05
CA GLU A 63 -13.46 14.77 21.71
C GLU A 63 -12.22 15.23 20.92
N CYS A 64 -11.71 14.41 20.00
CA CYS A 64 -10.48 14.72 19.28
C CYS A 64 -10.74 15.37 17.92
N ASP A 65 -9.90 16.32 17.52
CA ASP A 65 -10.01 16.98 16.21
C ASP A 65 -9.40 16.13 15.09
N VAL A 66 -8.38 15.32 15.42
CA VAL A 66 -7.66 14.48 14.47
C VAL A 66 -7.72 13.03 14.93
N ILE A 67 -8.23 12.17 14.06
CA ILE A 67 -8.20 10.72 14.25
C ILE A 67 -7.05 10.15 13.42
N LEU A 68 -6.07 9.56 14.10
CA LEU A 68 -4.94 8.86 13.51
C LEU A 68 -5.23 7.35 13.56
N GLN A 69 -5.49 6.76 12.38
CA GLN A 69 -5.91 5.35 12.25
C GLN A 69 -5.36 4.75 10.95
N PRO A 70 -4.63 3.61 10.99
CA PRO A 70 -3.98 3.08 9.80
C PRO A 70 -4.94 2.76 8.64
N LYS A 71 -5.89 1.89 8.85
CA LYS A 71 -6.85 1.44 7.80
C LYS A 71 -8.27 1.70 8.32
N PRO A 72 -8.87 2.87 8.01
CA PRO A 72 -10.26 3.14 8.33
C PRO A 72 -11.19 2.29 7.46
N LEU A 73 -12.31 1.87 8.03
CA LEU A 73 -13.45 1.33 7.30
C LEU A 73 -14.46 2.44 7.00
N LEU A 74 -15.39 2.19 6.10
CA LEU A 74 -16.48 3.12 5.82
C LEU A 74 -17.27 3.49 7.09
N SER A 75 -17.47 2.52 8.00
CA SER A 75 -18.11 2.76 9.31
C SER A 75 -17.31 3.71 10.21
N ASP A 76 -15.98 3.69 10.14
CA ASP A 76 -15.14 4.65 10.86
C ASP A 76 -15.34 6.07 10.31
N ILE A 77 -15.40 6.23 8.98
CA ILE A 77 -15.67 7.51 8.32
C ILE A 77 -17.09 8.01 8.68
N ALA A 78 -18.07 7.10 8.68
CA ALA A 78 -19.43 7.42 9.05
C ALA A 78 -19.56 7.90 10.51
N ALA A 79 -18.72 7.43 11.41
CA ALA A 79 -18.70 7.86 12.81
C ALA A 79 -18.07 9.25 13.01
N LEU A 80 -17.18 9.71 12.11
CA LEU A 80 -16.50 11.00 12.26
C LEU A 80 -17.48 12.17 12.32
N ARG A 81 -17.12 13.21 13.08
CA ARG A 81 -17.87 14.47 13.16
C ARG A 81 -17.64 15.32 11.89
N VAL A 82 -18.63 16.17 11.58
CA VAL A 82 -18.48 17.16 10.50
C VAL A 82 -17.21 18.00 10.70
N GLY A 83 -16.40 18.13 9.67
CA GLY A 83 -15.16 18.92 9.67
C GLY A 83 -13.95 18.25 10.34
N GLN A 84 -14.09 17.02 10.84
CA GLN A 84 -13.02 16.30 11.53
C GLN A 84 -11.90 15.87 10.56
N VAL A 85 -10.70 15.64 11.09
CA VAL A 85 -9.55 15.20 10.32
C VAL A 85 -9.30 13.71 10.54
N LEU A 86 -9.12 12.96 9.45
CA LEU A 86 -8.58 11.61 9.47
C LEU A 86 -7.16 11.61 8.88
N TRP A 87 -6.23 10.94 9.54
CA TRP A 87 -4.88 10.70 9.05
C TRP A 87 -4.63 9.19 9.03
N GLY A 88 -4.56 8.59 7.83
CA GLY A 88 -4.52 7.14 7.65
C GLY A 88 -4.36 6.71 6.20
N TRP A 89 -4.73 5.45 5.87
CA TRP A 89 -4.84 4.93 4.50
C TRP A 89 -6.32 4.87 4.06
N PRO A 90 -6.96 5.99 3.66
CA PRO A 90 -8.36 6.01 3.24
C PRO A 90 -8.59 5.44 1.82
N HIS A 91 -7.57 5.43 0.95
CA HIS A 91 -7.69 4.99 -0.45
C HIS A 91 -8.83 5.66 -1.22
N CYS A 92 -8.93 6.99 -1.12
CA CYS A 92 -10.04 7.78 -1.65
C CYS A 92 -10.25 7.58 -3.16
N VAL A 93 -9.19 7.32 -3.94
CA VAL A 93 -9.32 7.20 -5.41
C VAL A 93 -10.22 6.03 -5.79
N GLN A 94 -10.04 4.87 -5.15
CA GLN A 94 -10.77 3.64 -5.48
C GLN A 94 -12.10 3.50 -4.70
N ASP A 95 -12.28 4.22 -3.60
CA ASP A 95 -13.47 4.11 -2.74
C ASP A 95 -14.41 5.31 -2.92
N GLU A 96 -15.38 5.16 -3.82
CA GLU A 96 -16.34 6.20 -4.16
C GLU A 96 -17.28 6.51 -2.99
N GLU A 97 -17.71 5.50 -2.23
CA GLU A 97 -18.65 5.66 -1.12
C GLU A 97 -17.97 6.40 0.04
N LEU A 98 -16.74 6.01 0.38
CA LEU A 98 -15.92 6.70 1.39
C LEU A 98 -15.70 8.17 0.98
N THR A 99 -15.34 8.40 -0.28
CA THR A 99 -15.12 9.74 -0.82
C THR A 99 -16.37 10.60 -0.73
N GLN A 100 -17.54 10.08 -1.12
CA GLN A 100 -18.79 10.82 -1.02
C GLN A 100 -19.11 11.18 0.42
N LEU A 101 -18.97 10.24 1.34
CA LEU A 101 -19.21 10.48 2.76
C LEU A 101 -18.27 11.53 3.35
N ALA A 102 -17.01 11.55 2.91
CA ALA A 102 -16.04 12.57 3.31
C ALA A 102 -16.41 13.98 2.79
N ILE A 103 -16.95 14.06 1.57
CA ILE A 103 -17.46 15.33 1.01
C ILE A 103 -18.65 15.81 1.83
N ASP A 104 -19.65 14.95 2.04
CA ASP A 104 -20.91 15.30 2.73
C ASP A 104 -20.67 15.76 4.18
N LYS A 105 -19.71 15.15 4.86
CA LYS A 105 -19.30 15.50 6.22
C LYS A 105 -18.22 16.58 6.30
N GLN A 106 -17.82 17.14 5.18
CA GLN A 106 -16.77 18.17 5.10
C GLN A 106 -15.47 17.75 5.82
N LEU A 107 -15.09 16.46 5.71
CA LEU A 107 -13.89 15.92 6.36
C LEU A 107 -12.62 16.43 5.68
N THR A 108 -11.52 16.39 6.43
CA THR A 108 -10.17 16.51 5.87
C THR A 108 -9.49 15.14 5.97
N LEU A 109 -9.14 14.55 4.82
CA LEU A 109 -8.48 13.25 4.74
C LEU A 109 -7.02 13.44 4.32
N MET A 110 -6.11 13.07 5.22
CA MET A 110 -4.66 13.04 4.98
C MET A 110 -4.24 11.59 4.74
N ALA A 111 -3.86 11.31 3.50
CA ALA A 111 -3.61 9.95 3.06
C ALA A 111 -2.14 9.54 3.22
N PHE A 112 -1.88 8.45 3.95
CA PHE A 112 -0.55 7.88 4.07
C PHE A 112 0.04 7.46 2.73
N GLU A 113 -0.78 6.97 1.80
CA GLU A 113 -0.39 6.59 0.44
C GLU A 113 0.11 7.76 -0.40
N ALA A 114 -0.27 8.99 -0.05
CA ALA A 114 0.16 10.21 -0.73
C ALA A 114 1.30 10.96 -0.01
N MET A 115 1.77 10.45 1.15
CA MET A 115 2.88 11.06 1.88
C MET A 115 4.22 10.76 1.21
N ASN A 116 4.78 11.76 0.54
CA ASN A 116 6.05 11.67 -0.14
C ASN A 116 7.01 12.75 0.34
N HIS A 117 8.30 12.41 0.42
CA HIS A 117 9.36 13.40 0.46
C HIS A 117 9.57 14.00 -0.93
N TRP A 118 9.81 15.27 -1.00
CA TRP A 118 9.96 16.03 -2.23
C TRP A 118 11.33 16.69 -2.28
N ASN A 119 11.94 16.69 -3.45
CA ASN A 119 13.15 17.44 -3.72
C ASN A 119 12.86 18.96 -3.73
N ARG A 120 13.91 19.78 -3.72
CA ARG A 120 13.78 21.26 -3.74
C ARG A 120 13.08 21.80 -5.00
N ASP A 121 13.18 21.07 -6.10
CA ASP A 121 12.52 21.39 -7.37
C ASP A 121 11.06 20.92 -7.42
N GLY A 122 10.57 20.28 -6.35
CA GLY A 122 9.22 19.75 -6.23
C GLY A 122 9.02 18.37 -6.87
N SER A 123 10.08 17.75 -7.40
CA SER A 123 10.01 16.36 -7.89
C SER A 123 9.92 15.36 -6.73
N PHE A 124 9.38 14.18 -7.03
CA PHE A 124 9.31 13.06 -6.07
C PHE A 124 10.72 12.63 -5.65
N SER A 125 10.91 12.38 -4.37
CA SER A 125 12.15 11.83 -3.83
C SER A 125 11.97 10.41 -3.32
N LEU A 126 11.15 10.23 -2.27
CA LEU A 126 10.95 8.95 -1.62
C LEU A 126 9.58 8.92 -0.94
N HIS A 127 8.88 7.80 -1.00
CA HIS A 127 7.66 7.60 -0.23
C HIS A 127 7.96 7.54 1.27
N VAL A 128 7.20 8.24 2.10
CA VAL A 128 7.42 8.26 3.56
C VAL A 128 7.34 6.85 4.14
N PHE A 129 6.40 6.05 3.66
CA PHE A 129 6.22 4.66 4.09
C PHE A 129 6.98 3.63 3.23
N HIS A 130 8.13 4.01 2.64
CA HIS A 130 8.89 3.10 1.78
C HIS A 130 9.22 1.76 2.47
N LYS A 131 9.47 1.76 3.79
CA LYS A 131 9.71 0.52 4.55
C LYS A 131 8.46 -0.36 4.70
N ASN A 132 7.29 0.25 4.91
CA ASN A 132 6.03 -0.49 4.88
C ASN A 132 5.75 -1.05 3.48
N ASN A 133 6.15 -0.34 2.42
CA ASN A 133 6.02 -0.82 1.05
C ASN A 133 7.01 -1.98 0.75
N GLU A 134 8.24 -1.95 1.30
CA GLU A 134 9.14 -3.10 1.28
C GLU A 134 8.48 -4.30 1.99
N LEU A 135 7.91 -4.07 3.18
CA LEU A 135 7.19 -5.11 3.92
C LEU A 135 5.97 -5.64 3.15
N ALA A 136 5.30 -4.84 2.31
CA ALA A 136 4.21 -5.34 1.49
C ALA A 136 4.68 -6.45 0.54
N GLY A 137 5.73 -6.22 -0.21
CA GLY A 137 6.32 -7.25 -1.07
C GLY A 137 6.86 -8.44 -0.28
N TYR A 138 7.57 -8.18 0.81
CA TYR A 138 8.15 -9.22 1.66
C TYR A 138 7.07 -10.14 2.25
N CYS A 139 6.04 -9.58 2.87
CA CYS A 139 4.96 -10.33 3.51
C CYS A 139 4.10 -11.09 2.51
N SER A 140 3.80 -10.49 1.34
CA SER A 140 3.00 -11.14 0.30
C SER A 140 3.69 -12.40 -0.20
N VAL A 141 4.99 -12.33 -0.49
CA VAL A 141 5.77 -13.50 -0.92
C VAL A 141 5.84 -14.56 0.17
N LEU A 142 6.15 -14.17 1.43
CA LEU A 142 6.21 -15.13 2.54
C LEU A 142 4.87 -15.89 2.71
N HIS A 143 3.76 -15.14 2.76
CA HIS A 143 2.45 -15.72 2.99
C HIS A 143 1.98 -16.57 1.82
N ALA A 144 2.14 -16.09 0.58
CA ALA A 144 1.77 -16.84 -0.63
C ALA A 144 2.55 -18.16 -0.73
N MET A 145 3.87 -18.14 -0.50
CA MET A 145 4.71 -19.33 -0.57
C MET A 145 4.42 -20.32 0.55
N GLN A 146 4.05 -19.84 1.74
CA GLN A 146 3.58 -20.71 2.83
C GLN A 146 2.28 -21.43 2.44
N ILE A 147 1.32 -20.73 1.81
CA ILE A 147 0.06 -21.31 1.34
C ILE A 147 0.32 -22.30 0.20
N ALA A 148 1.20 -21.96 -0.74
CA ALA A 148 1.60 -22.84 -1.83
C ALA A 148 2.41 -24.07 -1.36
N GLY A 149 2.86 -24.09 -0.09
CA GLY A 149 3.64 -25.20 0.48
C GLY A 149 5.00 -25.41 -0.16
N SER A 150 5.64 -24.34 -0.66
CA SER A 150 6.87 -24.42 -1.44
C SER A 150 7.96 -23.49 -0.92
N THR A 151 9.22 -23.91 -1.10
CA THR A 151 10.42 -23.14 -0.81
C THR A 151 11.51 -23.46 -1.84
N GLY A 152 12.49 -22.61 -2.01
CA GLY A 152 13.60 -22.84 -2.94
C GLY A 152 14.68 -23.80 -2.42
N ASP A 153 14.76 -24.00 -1.09
CA ASP A 153 15.79 -24.87 -0.47
C ASP A 153 15.43 -26.35 -0.49
N TYR A 154 14.16 -26.69 -0.62
CA TYR A 154 13.66 -28.06 -0.62
C TYR A 154 12.81 -28.33 -1.85
N GLY A 155 12.97 -29.49 -2.45
CA GLY A 155 12.27 -29.90 -3.66
C GLY A 155 13.00 -29.51 -4.94
N ARG A 156 12.27 -29.12 -5.98
CA ARG A 156 12.87 -28.66 -7.23
C ARG A 156 13.28 -27.18 -7.14
N ARG A 157 14.24 -26.79 -7.95
CA ARG A 157 14.58 -25.38 -8.10
C ARG A 157 13.39 -24.60 -8.66
N LEU A 158 13.14 -23.43 -8.08
CA LEU A 158 12.09 -22.52 -8.50
C LEU A 158 12.72 -21.31 -9.20
N ARG A 159 12.05 -20.84 -10.25
CA ARG A 159 12.35 -19.58 -10.95
C ARG A 159 11.28 -18.56 -10.59
N ALA A 160 11.70 -17.35 -10.26
CA ALA A 160 10.78 -16.27 -9.94
C ALA A 160 11.02 -15.06 -10.84
N VAL A 161 9.94 -14.32 -11.12
CA VAL A 161 10.01 -13.01 -11.73
C VAL A 161 9.28 -11.99 -10.85
N VAL A 162 9.91 -10.84 -10.63
CA VAL A 162 9.33 -9.71 -9.90
C VAL A 162 9.14 -8.56 -10.88
N ILE A 163 7.90 -8.11 -11.06
CA ILE A 163 7.55 -7.01 -11.94
C ILE A 163 7.57 -5.71 -11.15
N GLY A 164 8.44 -4.78 -11.54
CA GLY A 164 8.68 -3.50 -10.85
C GLY A 164 10.06 -3.44 -10.22
N PHE A 165 10.47 -2.22 -9.83
CA PHE A 165 11.80 -1.96 -9.25
C PHE A 165 11.74 -1.00 -8.04
N GLY A 166 10.56 -0.82 -7.45
CA GLY A 166 10.34 0.02 -6.28
C GLY A 166 10.65 -0.66 -4.95
N ALA A 167 10.24 -0.03 -3.85
CA ALA A 167 10.37 -0.57 -2.51
C ALA A 167 9.71 -1.95 -2.36
N THR A 168 8.49 -2.09 -2.87
CA THR A 168 7.73 -3.35 -2.85
C THR A 168 8.49 -4.49 -3.54
N ALA A 169 9.05 -4.25 -4.73
CA ALA A 169 9.83 -5.25 -5.45
C ALA A 169 11.11 -5.66 -4.68
N ARG A 170 11.76 -4.71 -4.00
CA ARG A 170 12.93 -5.01 -3.15
C ARG A 170 12.56 -5.93 -1.99
N GLY A 171 11.42 -5.68 -1.36
CA GLY A 171 10.88 -6.57 -0.32
C GLY A 171 10.59 -7.96 -0.85
N ALA A 172 9.96 -8.06 -2.01
CA ALA A 172 9.64 -9.34 -2.67
C ALA A 172 10.91 -10.15 -2.97
N VAL A 173 11.93 -9.52 -3.58
CA VAL A 173 13.22 -10.20 -3.86
C VAL A 173 13.92 -10.63 -2.57
N THR A 174 13.85 -9.82 -1.52
CA THR A 174 14.43 -10.17 -0.21
C THR A 174 13.73 -11.39 0.38
N ALA A 175 12.42 -11.50 0.27
CA ALA A 175 11.64 -12.64 0.75
C ALA A 175 11.94 -13.91 -0.08
N LEU A 176 12.01 -13.80 -1.42
CA LEU A 176 12.39 -14.90 -2.30
C LEU A 176 13.77 -15.45 -1.93
N ALA A 177 14.76 -14.58 -1.75
CA ALA A 177 16.10 -14.97 -1.32
C ALA A 177 16.11 -15.65 0.06
N ALA A 178 15.32 -15.13 1.02
CA ALA A 178 15.18 -15.72 2.36
C ALA A 178 14.49 -17.11 2.33
N LEU A 179 13.69 -17.38 1.30
CA LEU A 179 13.06 -18.68 1.06
C LEU A 179 13.91 -19.61 0.17
N GLY A 180 15.17 -19.25 -0.14
CA GLY A 180 16.06 -20.06 -0.97
C GLY A 180 15.78 -19.97 -2.48
N VAL A 181 14.92 -19.08 -2.95
CA VAL A 181 14.68 -18.84 -4.38
C VAL A 181 15.70 -17.84 -4.89
N HIS A 182 16.71 -18.33 -5.60
CA HIS A 182 17.84 -17.52 -6.05
C HIS A 182 17.85 -17.26 -7.57
N ASP A 183 17.06 -17.98 -8.36
CA ASP A 183 16.88 -17.69 -9.79
C ASP A 183 15.74 -16.69 -9.94
N VAL A 184 16.08 -15.40 -9.84
CA VAL A 184 15.12 -14.30 -9.81
C VAL A 184 15.40 -13.33 -10.94
N ASP A 185 14.40 -13.09 -11.77
CA ASP A 185 14.35 -12.03 -12.76
C ASP A 185 13.56 -10.82 -12.20
N VAL A 186 14.08 -9.61 -12.43
CA VAL A 186 13.37 -8.36 -12.11
C VAL A 186 13.03 -7.65 -13.40
N LEU A 187 11.73 -7.56 -13.70
CA LEU A 187 11.21 -6.95 -14.91
C LEU A 187 10.85 -5.48 -14.64
N THR A 188 11.48 -4.53 -15.33
CA THR A 188 11.28 -3.10 -15.13
C THR A 188 11.21 -2.33 -16.45
N HIS A 189 10.34 -1.30 -16.51
CA HIS A 189 10.31 -0.36 -17.62
C HIS A 189 11.33 0.77 -17.49
N ARG A 190 12.00 0.89 -16.33
CA ARG A 190 13.11 1.85 -16.15
C ARG A 190 14.36 1.32 -16.82
N GLU A 191 15.11 2.22 -17.48
CA GLU A 191 16.41 1.83 -18.00
C GLU A 191 17.30 1.29 -16.88
N VAL A 192 18.02 0.21 -17.18
CA VAL A 192 18.90 -0.47 -16.20
C VAL A 192 19.93 0.50 -15.61
N ALA A 193 20.39 1.48 -16.41
CA ALA A 193 21.30 2.54 -15.97
C ALA A 193 20.66 3.54 -14.99
N ALA A 194 19.34 3.68 -15.00
CA ALA A 194 18.60 4.57 -14.09
C ALA A 194 18.33 3.93 -12.72
N VAL A 195 18.66 2.66 -12.57
CA VAL A 195 18.46 1.90 -11.35
C VAL A 195 19.64 2.11 -10.41
N ALA A 196 19.53 3.11 -9.54
CA ALA A 196 20.63 3.61 -8.68
C ALA A 196 21.15 2.61 -7.61
N SER A 197 20.56 1.43 -7.48
CA SER A 197 21.00 0.42 -6.50
C SER A 197 20.64 -0.96 -7.02
N PRO A 198 21.64 -1.77 -7.44
CA PRO A 198 21.39 -3.12 -7.90
C PRO A 198 20.72 -3.94 -6.78
N ILE A 199 19.75 -4.76 -7.16
CA ILE A 199 19.27 -5.83 -6.30
C ILE A 199 20.29 -6.96 -6.48
N HIS A 200 21.05 -7.24 -5.44
CA HIS A 200 22.02 -8.34 -5.48
C HIS A 200 21.27 -9.67 -5.71
N SER A 201 21.80 -10.52 -6.55
CA SER A 201 21.27 -11.85 -6.86
C SER A 201 20.02 -11.91 -7.74
N ALA A 202 19.70 -10.84 -8.49
CA ALA A 202 18.62 -10.85 -9.48
C ALA A 202 19.14 -10.36 -10.84
N ARG A 203 18.63 -10.95 -11.93
CA ARG A 203 18.83 -10.40 -13.28
C ARG A 203 17.81 -9.32 -13.53
N ILE A 204 18.26 -8.16 -14.00
CA ILE A 204 17.38 -7.05 -14.35
C ILE A 204 17.09 -7.12 -15.84
N ILE A 205 15.81 -7.19 -16.20
CA ILE A 205 15.32 -7.27 -17.57
C ILE A 205 14.42 -6.07 -17.82
N HIS A 206 14.74 -5.35 -18.89
CA HIS A 206 13.93 -4.24 -19.31
C HIS A 206 12.68 -4.72 -20.07
N PHE A 207 11.54 -4.08 -19.88
CA PHE A 207 10.40 -4.24 -20.75
C PHE A 207 9.92 -2.89 -21.29
N ASP A 208 9.41 -2.91 -22.50
CA ASP A 208 8.76 -1.77 -23.14
C ASP A 208 7.32 -2.13 -23.53
N SER A 209 6.49 -1.14 -23.75
CA SER A 209 5.13 -1.32 -24.25
C SER A 209 5.02 -0.66 -25.62
N ASP A 210 4.37 -1.34 -26.55
CA ASP A 210 4.12 -0.76 -27.87
C ASP A 210 3.15 0.42 -27.75
N GLU A 211 3.32 1.44 -28.61
CA GLU A 211 2.38 2.56 -28.72
C GLU A 211 1.04 2.20 -29.35
N SER A 212 0.83 0.91 -29.64
CA SER A 212 -0.43 0.39 -30.20
C SER A 212 -1.58 0.53 -29.20
N ALA A 213 -2.82 0.55 -29.70
CA ALA A 213 -4.03 0.61 -28.88
C ALA A 213 -4.12 -0.56 -27.86
N ALA A 214 -3.49 -1.70 -28.14
CA ALA A 214 -3.48 -2.88 -27.27
C ALA A 214 -2.36 -2.85 -26.22
N ARG A 215 -1.42 -1.87 -26.25
CA ARG A 215 -0.30 -1.71 -25.31
C ARG A 215 0.39 -3.02 -24.95
N VAL A 216 0.71 -3.86 -25.95
CA VAL A 216 1.40 -5.13 -25.71
C VAL A 216 2.80 -4.86 -25.19
N SER A 217 3.09 -5.41 -24.01
CA SER A 217 4.41 -5.28 -23.40
C SER A 217 5.36 -6.40 -23.83
N HIS A 218 6.64 -6.06 -24.04
CA HIS A 218 7.70 -6.99 -24.46
C HIS A 218 8.89 -6.90 -23.51
N ALA A 219 9.34 -8.03 -23.01
CA ALA A 219 10.61 -8.17 -22.30
C ALA A 219 11.76 -8.18 -23.31
N VAL A 220 12.80 -7.41 -23.03
CA VAL A 220 14.02 -7.32 -23.85
C VAL A 220 15.05 -8.29 -23.27
N THR A 221 15.17 -9.47 -23.87
CA THR A 221 16.08 -10.53 -23.45
C THR A 221 17.29 -10.61 -24.37
N GLU A 222 18.31 -11.40 -24.01
CA GLU A 222 19.44 -11.69 -24.87
C GLU A 222 19.03 -12.40 -26.19
N GLN A 223 17.89 -13.07 -26.18
CA GLN A 223 17.34 -13.78 -27.35
C GLN A 223 16.44 -12.89 -28.22
N GLY A 224 16.24 -11.61 -27.82
CA GLY A 224 15.40 -10.64 -28.49
C GLY A 224 14.18 -10.22 -27.68
N ARG A 225 13.22 -9.56 -28.33
CA ARG A 225 11.95 -9.12 -27.71
C ARG A 225 10.95 -10.30 -27.63
N VAL A 226 10.46 -10.57 -26.41
CA VAL A 226 9.48 -11.63 -26.13
C VAL A 226 8.25 -10.98 -25.48
N ARG A 227 7.03 -11.38 -25.85
CA ARG A 227 5.82 -10.91 -25.13
C ARG A 227 5.97 -11.13 -23.64
N VAL A 228 5.61 -10.13 -22.82
CA VAL A 228 5.71 -10.22 -21.35
C VAL A 228 4.92 -11.43 -20.84
N ALA A 229 3.70 -11.69 -21.32
CA ALA A 229 2.91 -12.85 -20.90
C ALA A 229 3.69 -14.17 -21.07
N ARG A 230 4.30 -14.38 -22.24
CA ARG A 230 5.11 -15.59 -22.51
C ARG A 230 6.36 -15.67 -21.62
N PHE A 231 7.02 -14.52 -21.41
CA PHE A 231 8.18 -14.46 -20.52
C PHE A 231 7.78 -14.83 -19.07
N LEU A 232 6.63 -14.32 -18.58
CA LEU A 232 6.11 -14.64 -17.26
C LEU A 232 5.75 -16.11 -17.10
N ALA A 233 5.17 -16.74 -18.15
CA ALA A 233 4.77 -18.14 -18.14
C ALA A 233 5.93 -19.14 -18.00
N GLU A 234 7.19 -18.69 -18.21
CA GLU A 234 8.40 -19.49 -17.96
C GLU A 234 8.81 -19.57 -16.47
N HIS A 235 8.08 -18.87 -15.57
CA HIS A 235 8.42 -18.77 -14.15
C HIS A 235 7.43 -19.51 -13.27
N ASP A 236 7.91 -20.03 -12.16
CA ASP A 236 7.09 -20.72 -11.14
C ASP A 236 6.39 -19.74 -10.21
N ILE A 237 7.01 -18.56 -10.01
CA ILE A 237 6.54 -17.53 -9.11
C ILE A 237 6.57 -16.19 -9.87
N ILE A 238 5.43 -15.52 -9.95
CA ILE A 238 5.26 -14.21 -10.58
C ILE A 238 4.83 -13.23 -9.48
N VAL A 239 5.62 -12.18 -9.22
CA VAL A 239 5.31 -11.18 -8.19
C VAL A 239 5.07 -9.84 -8.85
N ASN A 240 3.83 -9.33 -8.82
CA ASN A 240 3.50 -8.00 -9.33
C ASN A 240 3.66 -6.95 -8.23
N CYS A 241 4.56 -5.99 -8.46
CA CYS A 241 4.88 -4.88 -7.55
C CYS A 241 4.74 -3.50 -8.23
N VAL A 242 4.00 -3.43 -9.33
CA VAL A 242 3.81 -2.18 -10.08
C VAL A 242 2.64 -1.42 -9.48
N LEU A 243 2.88 -0.18 -9.04
CA LEU A 243 1.80 0.75 -8.77
C LEU A 243 1.16 1.13 -10.11
N GLN A 244 -0.09 0.77 -10.29
CA GLN A 244 -0.82 1.01 -11.53
C GLN A 244 -1.24 2.49 -11.65
N ASP A 245 -1.17 2.99 -12.89
CA ASP A 245 -1.85 4.22 -13.27
C ASP A 245 -3.31 3.84 -13.59
N THR A 246 -4.24 4.30 -12.76
CA THR A 246 -5.66 3.97 -12.91
C THR A 246 -6.28 4.49 -14.20
N ASP A 247 -5.72 5.55 -14.79
CA ASP A 247 -6.18 6.10 -16.07
C ASP A 247 -5.59 5.33 -17.27
N ALA A 248 -4.50 4.59 -17.07
CA ALA A 248 -3.78 3.87 -18.12
C ALA A 248 -3.06 2.61 -17.59
N PRO A 249 -3.81 1.62 -17.05
CA PRO A 249 -3.22 0.46 -16.41
C PRO A 249 -2.44 -0.40 -17.42
N LEU A 250 -1.30 -0.96 -16.94
CA LEU A 250 -0.55 -1.95 -17.68
C LEU A 250 -1.24 -3.32 -17.52
N MET A 251 -1.36 -4.06 -18.62
CA MET A 251 -1.82 -5.45 -18.64
C MET A 251 -0.65 -6.36 -18.99
N PHE A 252 -0.29 -7.27 -18.07
CA PHE A 252 0.81 -8.21 -18.26
C PHE A 252 0.32 -9.54 -18.83
N MET A 253 -0.82 -10.03 -18.33
CA MET A 253 -1.46 -11.28 -18.78
C MET A 253 -2.98 -11.15 -18.77
N THR A 254 -3.62 -11.85 -19.71
CA THR A 254 -5.06 -11.99 -19.81
C THR A 254 -5.49 -13.45 -19.63
N ASP A 255 -6.78 -13.72 -19.54
CA ASP A 255 -7.32 -15.10 -19.47
C ASP A 255 -6.87 -15.97 -20.64
N ASP A 256 -6.66 -15.39 -21.81
CA ASP A 256 -6.16 -16.11 -22.99
C ASP A 256 -4.72 -16.62 -22.83
N ASP A 257 -3.92 -15.94 -21.99
CA ASP A 257 -2.52 -16.31 -21.72
C ASP A 257 -2.39 -17.44 -20.67
N LEU A 258 -3.46 -17.75 -19.92
CA LEU A 258 -3.44 -18.77 -18.85
C LEU A 258 -3.07 -20.17 -19.38
N ALA A 259 -3.40 -20.49 -20.62
CA ALA A 259 -3.05 -21.77 -21.23
C ALA A 259 -1.54 -21.97 -21.45
N GLU A 260 -0.75 -20.90 -21.44
CA GLU A 260 0.72 -20.94 -21.53
C GLU A 260 1.39 -21.18 -20.17
N MET A 261 0.66 -21.02 -19.05
CA MET A 261 1.20 -21.14 -17.71
C MET A 261 1.36 -22.59 -17.26
N THR A 262 2.41 -22.86 -16.52
CA THR A 262 2.62 -24.16 -15.89
C THR A 262 1.64 -24.35 -14.72
N PRO A 263 0.89 -25.46 -14.64
CA PRO A 263 0.06 -25.76 -13.48
C PRO A 263 0.87 -25.74 -12.17
N GLY A 264 0.34 -25.05 -11.15
CA GLY A 264 1.01 -24.84 -9.88
C GLY A 264 1.87 -23.56 -9.82
N THR A 265 1.86 -22.75 -10.88
CA THR A 265 2.45 -21.39 -10.81
C THR A 265 1.74 -20.55 -9.75
N VAL A 266 2.52 -19.76 -9.02
CA VAL A 266 2.02 -18.84 -7.98
C VAL A 266 2.15 -17.40 -8.47
N VAL A 267 1.02 -16.71 -8.61
CA VAL A 267 0.95 -15.28 -8.88
C VAL A 267 0.74 -14.55 -7.56
N VAL A 268 1.69 -13.72 -7.17
CA VAL A 268 1.64 -12.88 -5.97
C VAL A 268 1.39 -11.44 -6.42
N ASP A 269 0.14 -11.02 -6.41
CA ASP A 269 -0.23 -9.68 -6.80
C ASP A 269 -0.23 -8.75 -5.58
N VAL A 270 0.87 -8.00 -5.40
CA VAL A 270 1.01 -7.06 -4.27
C VAL A 270 0.27 -5.76 -4.54
N SER A 271 0.08 -5.40 -5.82
CA SER A 271 -0.72 -4.24 -6.22
C SER A 271 -2.20 -4.45 -5.95
N CYS A 272 -2.70 -5.67 -6.21
CA CYS A 272 -4.07 -6.14 -5.99
C CYS A 272 -5.17 -5.17 -6.51
N ASP A 273 -4.88 -4.39 -7.55
CA ASP A 273 -5.84 -3.52 -8.20
C ASP A 273 -6.74 -4.35 -9.13
N GLU A 274 -8.06 -4.23 -9.00
CA GLU A 274 -9.01 -5.07 -9.71
C GLU A 274 -8.90 -4.89 -11.23
N GLY A 275 -8.68 -6.00 -11.95
CA GLY A 275 -8.53 -6.03 -13.41
C GLY A 275 -7.27 -5.34 -13.94
N MET A 276 -6.28 -5.00 -13.11
CA MET A 276 -5.05 -4.35 -13.52
C MET A 276 -3.85 -5.30 -13.36
N GLY A 277 -2.96 -5.28 -14.32
CA GLY A 277 -1.82 -6.21 -14.37
C GLY A 277 -2.20 -7.60 -14.88
N PHE A 278 -3.22 -8.19 -14.31
CA PHE A 278 -3.84 -9.45 -14.73
C PHE A 278 -5.34 -9.25 -14.90
N SER A 279 -5.95 -9.78 -15.98
CA SER A 279 -7.38 -9.60 -16.25
C SER A 279 -8.27 -10.18 -15.14
N TRP A 280 -7.78 -11.19 -14.42
CA TRP A 280 -8.46 -11.84 -13.29
C TRP A 280 -8.09 -11.24 -11.93
N ALA A 281 -7.22 -10.22 -11.86
CA ALA A 281 -6.77 -9.64 -10.61
C ALA A 281 -7.94 -9.09 -9.80
N ARG A 282 -7.92 -9.38 -8.51
CA ARG A 282 -8.83 -8.81 -7.51
C ARG A 282 -8.22 -8.88 -6.12
N PRO A 283 -8.54 -7.95 -5.24
CA PRO A 283 -8.10 -8.03 -3.85
C PRO A 283 -8.69 -9.24 -3.14
N THR A 284 -7.90 -9.81 -2.22
CA THR A 284 -8.29 -10.90 -1.34
C THR A 284 -8.08 -10.50 0.13
N SER A 285 -8.50 -11.36 1.06
CA SER A 285 -8.37 -11.13 2.50
C SER A 285 -7.43 -12.14 3.16
N PHE A 286 -7.09 -11.95 4.43
CA PHE A 286 -6.32 -12.96 5.16
C PHE A 286 -7.14 -14.24 5.45
N THR A 287 -8.46 -14.14 5.52
CA THR A 287 -9.34 -15.31 5.71
C THR A 287 -9.46 -16.13 4.42
N ASP A 288 -9.47 -15.49 3.26
CA ASP A 288 -9.50 -16.12 1.94
C ASP A 288 -8.40 -15.50 1.05
N PRO A 289 -7.12 -15.86 1.27
CA PRO A 289 -5.98 -15.12 0.72
C PRO A 289 -5.67 -15.43 -0.74
N THR A 290 -6.24 -16.49 -1.29
CA THR A 290 -5.92 -16.98 -2.64
C THR A 290 -7.16 -17.51 -3.37
N PHE A 291 -7.09 -17.50 -4.68
CA PHE A 291 -8.01 -18.24 -5.54
C PHE A 291 -7.25 -18.89 -6.71
N VAL A 292 -7.88 -19.84 -7.38
CA VAL A 292 -7.29 -20.55 -8.51
C VAL A 292 -7.87 -20.01 -9.81
N VAL A 293 -7.00 -19.79 -10.80
CA VAL A 293 -7.38 -19.44 -12.18
C VAL A 293 -6.75 -20.44 -13.17
N GLY A 294 -7.37 -20.57 -14.33
CA GLY A 294 -6.89 -21.48 -15.38
C GLY A 294 -6.67 -22.92 -14.89
N ASP A 295 -5.60 -23.56 -15.35
CA ASP A 295 -5.23 -24.91 -14.93
C ASP A 295 -4.31 -24.87 -13.70
N ASN A 296 -4.93 -24.71 -12.51
CA ASN A 296 -4.24 -24.72 -11.21
C ASN A 296 -3.14 -23.64 -11.04
N VAL A 297 -3.39 -22.40 -11.49
CA VAL A 297 -2.58 -21.24 -11.16
C VAL A 297 -3.12 -20.59 -9.91
N LEU A 298 -2.28 -20.51 -8.86
CA LEU A 298 -2.67 -19.92 -7.58
C LEU A 298 -2.46 -18.41 -7.61
N HIS A 299 -3.51 -17.62 -7.42
CA HIS A 299 -3.44 -16.16 -7.32
C HIS A 299 -3.61 -15.71 -5.86
N TYR A 300 -2.67 -14.91 -5.36
CA TYR A 300 -2.65 -14.28 -4.06
C TYR A 300 -2.74 -12.76 -4.21
N GLY A 301 -3.64 -12.07 -3.47
CA GLY A 301 -3.86 -10.63 -3.60
C GLY A 301 -4.32 -9.94 -2.31
N VAL A 302 -3.74 -10.29 -1.13
CA VAL A 302 -4.12 -9.66 0.14
C VAL A 302 -3.71 -8.18 0.17
N ASP A 303 -4.67 -7.26 0.23
CA ASP A 303 -4.50 -5.81 0.08
C ASP A 303 -3.80 -5.08 1.24
N HIS A 304 -3.61 -5.76 2.36
CA HIS A 304 -2.92 -5.21 3.55
C HIS A 304 -1.87 -6.18 4.11
N SER A 305 -1.16 -6.85 3.22
CA SER A 305 -0.17 -7.88 3.51
C SER A 305 0.88 -7.51 4.58
N PRO A 306 1.33 -6.24 4.78
CA PRO A 306 2.24 -5.91 5.90
C PRO A 306 1.69 -6.25 7.28
N SER A 307 0.36 -6.43 7.42
CA SER A 307 -0.24 -6.88 8.68
C SER A 307 0.16 -8.32 9.06
N TYR A 308 0.69 -9.10 8.12
CA TYR A 308 1.29 -10.40 8.39
C TYR A 308 2.47 -10.32 9.35
N LEU A 309 3.29 -9.28 9.24
CA LEU A 309 4.37 -8.94 10.17
C LEU A 309 4.04 -7.64 10.93
N TRP A 310 2.84 -7.59 11.50
CA TRP A 310 2.23 -6.40 12.10
C TRP A 310 3.13 -5.65 13.10
N ASN A 311 3.96 -6.34 13.89
CA ASN A 311 4.85 -5.72 14.87
C ASN A 311 5.95 -4.91 14.16
N SER A 312 6.67 -5.54 13.22
CA SER A 312 7.69 -4.86 12.40
C SER A 312 7.08 -3.73 11.57
N ALA A 313 5.91 -3.96 10.97
CA ALA A 313 5.21 -2.94 10.19
C ALA A 313 4.76 -1.75 11.07
N THR A 314 4.30 -2.00 12.31
CA THR A 314 3.98 -0.92 13.26
C THR A 314 5.22 -0.13 13.63
N TRP A 315 6.38 -0.78 13.80
CA TRP A 315 7.64 -0.10 14.07
C TRP A 315 8.00 0.86 12.93
N GLU A 316 7.99 0.38 11.70
CA GLU A 316 8.31 1.19 10.51
C GLU A 316 7.28 2.31 10.27
N ASN A 317 6.00 2.06 10.49
CA ASN A 317 4.96 3.10 10.44
C ASN A 317 5.23 4.21 11.46
N SER A 318 5.61 3.82 12.65
CA SER A 318 5.92 4.76 13.73
C SER A 318 7.13 5.64 13.39
N GLU A 319 8.20 5.05 12.85
CA GLU A 319 9.36 5.80 12.36
C GLU A 319 8.96 6.82 11.27
N ALA A 320 8.07 6.41 10.37
CA ALA A 320 7.58 7.24 9.28
C ALA A 320 6.71 8.41 9.76
N LEU A 321 5.87 8.21 10.79
CA LEU A 321 4.86 9.18 11.21
C LEU A 321 5.32 10.18 12.28
N LEU A 322 6.20 9.75 13.20
CA LEU A 322 6.65 10.60 14.31
C LEU A 322 7.19 11.97 13.87
N PRO A 323 7.95 12.09 12.77
CA PRO A 323 8.46 13.39 12.30
C PRO A 323 7.34 14.39 11.94
N PHE A 324 6.19 13.89 11.50
CA PHE A 324 5.07 14.72 11.01
C PHE A 324 4.00 15.03 12.07
N LEU A 325 4.10 14.42 13.25
CA LEU A 325 3.08 14.57 14.30
C LEU A 325 2.89 16.04 14.70
N ARG A 326 3.98 16.80 14.84
CA ARG A 326 3.93 18.24 15.16
C ARG A 326 3.22 19.03 14.07
N THR A 327 3.54 18.77 12.81
CA THR A 327 2.93 19.43 11.66
C THR A 327 1.43 19.17 11.62
N VAL A 328 1.01 17.92 11.75
CA VAL A 328 -0.42 17.55 11.72
C VAL A 328 -1.19 18.17 12.88
N LEU A 329 -0.65 18.13 14.10
CA LEU A 329 -1.27 18.77 15.26
C LEU A 329 -1.20 20.31 15.21
N GLY A 330 -0.36 20.89 14.36
CA GLY A 330 -0.21 22.33 14.18
C GLY A 330 -1.35 23.01 13.43
N GLY A 331 -2.23 22.24 12.77
CA GLY A 331 -3.38 22.74 12.02
C GLY A 331 -3.02 23.30 10.64
N SER A 332 -4.01 23.91 9.99
CA SER A 332 -3.97 24.26 8.55
C SER A 332 -2.73 25.04 8.13
N SER A 333 -2.28 26.02 8.90
CA SER A 333 -1.09 26.81 8.54
C SER A 333 0.20 25.96 8.55
N ALA A 334 0.31 25.01 9.47
CA ALA A 334 1.44 24.09 9.51
C ALA A 334 1.37 23.06 8.37
N TRP A 335 0.17 22.60 8.01
CA TRP A 335 -0.02 21.69 6.86
C TRP A 335 0.42 22.34 5.56
N ASP A 336 0.02 23.61 5.34
CA ASP A 336 0.36 24.36 4.12
C ASP A 336 1.87 24.64 4.00
N ALA A 337 2.56 24.76 5.12
CA ALA A 337 4.01 24.98 5.15
C ALA A 337 4.83 23.72 4.88
N ASP A 338 4.27 22.52 5.13
CA ASP A 338 4.96 21.24 4.93
C ASP A 338 4.53 20.61 3.60
N PRO A 339 5.41 20.47 2.60
CA PRO A 339 5.05 19.95 1.29
C PRO A 339 4.59 18.48 1.34
N THR A 340 5.07 17.67 2.28
CA THR A 340 4.64 16.28 2.45
C THR A 340 3.20 16.22 2.93
N ILE A 341 2.86 16.93 4.00
CA ILE A 341 1.49 16.94 4.53
C ILE A 341 0.53 17.64 3.58
N ARG A 342 0.90 18.81 3.04
CA ARG A 342 0.05 19.56 2.12
C ARG A 342 -0.39 18.71 0.92
N ARG A 343 0.54 17.97 0.31
CA ARG A 343 0.25 17.13 -0.87
C ARG A 343 -0.39 15.79 -0.52
N ALA A 344 -0.36 15.39 0.75
CA ALA A 344 -1.03 14.20 1.24
C ALA A 344 -2.51 14.44 1.60
N ILE A 345 -2.98 15.68 1.55
CA ILE A 345 -4.39 15.99 1.76
C ILE A 345 -5.16 15.64 0.47
N GLU A 346 -5.90 14.56 0.50
CA GLU A 346 -6.75 14.09 -0.61
C GLU A 346 -8.06 14.87 -0.71
N ILE A 347 -8.66 15.16 0.45
CA ILE A 347 -9.90 15.94 0.61
C ILE A 347 -9.67 16.92 1.74
N ARG A 348 -10.03 18.18 1.56
CA ARG A 348 -9.88 19.23 2.57
C ARG A 348 -11.22 19.92 2.82
N GLY A 349 -11.80 19.72 4.00
CA GLY A 349 -13.10 20.30 4.34
C GLY A 349 -14.20 19.92 3.34
N GLY A 350 -14.20 18.68 2.86
CA GLY A 350 -15.12 18.18 1.83
C GLY A 350 -14.76 18.54 0.39
N VAL A 351 -13.67 19.30 0.15
CA VAL A 351 -13.24 19.68 -1.19
C VAL A 351 -12.12 18.76 -1.65
N ILE A 352 -12.32 18.06 -2.76
CA ILE A 352 -11.31 17.16 -3.36
C ILE A 352 -10.07 17.97 -3.77
N GLN A 353 -8.90 17.53 -3.34
CA GLN A 353 -7.60 18.11 -3.66
C GLN A 353 -6.82 17.24 -4.66
N ASN A 354 -7.02 15.92 -4.64
CA ASN A 354 -6.35 14.99 -5.54
C ASN A 354 -7.15 14.85 -6.84
N PRO A 355 -6.61 15.30 -8.01
CA PRO A 355 -7.31 15.21 -9.28
C PRO A 355 -7.57 13.76 -9.73
N ALA A 356 -6.80 12.77 -9.27
CA ALA A 356 -7.03 11.37 -9.60
C ALA A 356 -8.39 10.85 -9.07
N ILE A 357 -8.90 11.41 -7.97
CA ILE A 357 -10.25 11.10 -7.48
C ILE A 357 -11.30 11.59 -8.49
N LEU A 358 -11.10 12.79 -9.06
CA LEU A 358 -12.02 13.36 -10.03
C LEU A 358 -12.08 12.53 -11.31
N SER A 359 -10.91 12.18 -11.86
CA SER A 359 -10.83 11.39 -13.10
C SER A 359 -11.36 9.98 -12.92
N PHE A 360 -10.90 9.27 -11.90
CA PHE A 360 -11.27 7.87 -11.68
C PHE A 360 -12.76 7.69 -11.38
N GLN A 361 -13.35 8.59 -10.57
CA GLN A 361 -14.75 8.52 -10.16
C GLN A 361 -15.69 9.32 -11.07
N GLY A 362 -15.21 9.93 -12.16
CA GLY A 362 -16.05 10.73 -13.06
C GLY A 362 -16.73 11.92 -12.36
N ARG A 363 -16.03 12.62 -11.47
CA ARG A 363 -16.58 13.72 -10.68
C ARG A 363 -16.26 15.08 -11.26
N SER A 364 -17.19 16.02 -11.05
CA SER A 364 -16.99 17.45 -11.38
C SER A 364 -15.84 18.05 -10.55
N PRO A 365 -14.94 18.86 -11.15
CA PRO A 365 -13.95 19.60 -10.38
C PRO A 365 -14.54 20.68 -9.48
N LEU A 366 -15.80 21.07 -9.72
CA LEU A 366 -16.50 22.06 -8.90
C LEU A 366 -17.23 21.38 -7.73
N HIS A 367 -16.97 21.89 -6.51
CA HIS A 367 -17.70 21.45 -5.33
C HIS A 367 -19.23 21.65 -5.54
N PRO A 368 -20.10 20.69 -5.17
CA PRO A 368 -19.86 19.51 -4.31
C PRO A 368 -19.36 18.24 -5.05
N HIS A 369 -18.67 18.37 -6.18
CA HIS A 369 -18.05 17.25 -6.90
C HIS A 369 -19.05 16.15 -7.35
N GLY A 370 -20.25 16.57 -7.75
CA GLY A 370 -21.23 15.62 -8.29
C GLY A 370 -20.75 14.87 -9.52
N PRO A 371 -21.40 13.73 -9.87
CA PRO A 371 -21.03 12.97 -11.06
C PRO A 371 -21.12 13.84 -12.31
N VAL A 372 -20.16 13.72 -13.21
CA VAL A 372 -20.23 14.33 -14.55
C VAL A 372 -21.13 13.46 -15.40
N ALA A 373 -22.20 14.02 -15.97
CA ALA A 373 -23.03 13.31 -16.94
C ALA A 373 -22.15 12.90 -18.13
N THR A 374 -22.03 11.60 -18.36
CA THR A 374 -21.37 11.00 -19.52
C THR A 374 -22.17 11.22 -20.79
#